data_0c64229d6f8c1a69c3f602e529ffdbaf
#
_entry.id   0c64229d6f8c1a69c3f602e529ffdbaf
#
_cell.length_a   1.000
_cell.length_b   1.000
_cell.length_c   1.000
_cell.angle_alpha   90.00
_cell.angle_beta   90.00
_cell.angle_gamma   90.00
#
_symmetry.space_group_name_H-M   'P 1'
#
loop_
_entity.id
_entity.type
_entity.pdbx_description
1 polymer ?
#
loop_
_entity_poly.entity_id
_entity_poly.type
_entity_poly.pdbx_seq_one_letter_code
_entity_poly.pdbx_strand_id
1 'polypeptide(L)'
;MKSGRIHILLLSLLLCISCRYEQQSYPPLMERAVQLMETHPDSALACLDSLSISTTEWPEELHIYYLLLTVKAKDKLYIPVTSDTLINRIISFYEDKQDDPHLMEAYYYKGSTYRDMKDAPRAVDAFLRAAEIGKRCSNDTLNGRIYGQLASLFAFQRLYHESMEATQQA
;
A
#
# COMPACT_ATOMS: atom_id res chain seq x y z
N MET A 1 12.29 13.84 -54.48
CA MET A 1 11.23 13.16 -53.64
C MET A 1 11.80 12.19 -52.60
N LYS A 2 13.08 11.84 -52.54
CA LYS A 2 13.66 10.93 -51.53
C LYS A 2 14.07 11.63 -50.22
N SER A 3 14.46 12.92 -50.27
CA SER A 3 14.91 13.68 -49.09
C SER A 3 13.82 13.91 -48.02
N GLY A 4 12.58 14.22 -48.40
CA GLY A 4 11.51 14.49 -47.46
C GLY A 4 11.09 13.27 -46.61
N ARG A 5 11.20 12.05 -47.15
CA ARG A 5 10.90 10.80 -46.42
C ARG A 5 11.93 10.50 -45.33
N ILE A 6 13.18 10.89 -45.56
CA ILE A 6 14.28 10.67 -44.58
C ILE A 6 14.09 11.64 -43.38
N HIS A 7 13.69 12.88 -43.62
CA HIS A 7 13.43 13.85 -42.54
C HIS A 7 12.22 13.47 -41.67
N ILE A 8 11.18 12.89 -42.27
CA ILE A 8 9.99 12.42 -41.52
C ILE A 8 10.34 11.20 -40.66
N LEU A 9 11.17 10.26 -41.17
CA LEU A 9 11.64 9.11 -40.41
C LEU A 9 12.59 9.52 -39.26
N LEU A 10 13.45 10.51 -39.44
CA LEU A 10 14.32 11.05 -38.39
C LEU A 10 13.50 11.79 -37.31
N LEU A 11 12.46 12.52 -37.70
CA LEU A 11 11.59 13.23 -36.77
C LEU A 11 10.75 12.24 -35.93
N SER A 12 10.27 11.13 -36.50
CA SER A 12 9.54 10.10 -35.77
C SER A 12 10.43 9.32 -34.78
N LEU A 13 11.71 9.13 -35.12
CA LEU A 13 12.68 8.49 -34.23
C LEU A 13 13.02 9.34 -33.01
N LEU A 14 13.06 10.67 -33.16
CA LEU A 14 13.28 11.61 -32.06
C LEU A 14 12.13 11.67 -31.07
N LEU A 15 10.90 11.42 -31.49
CA LEU A 15 9.72 11.39 -30.61
C LEU A 15 9.68 10.13 -29.73
N CYS A 16 10.31 9.03 -30.11
CA CYS A 16 10.38 7.80 -29.32
C CYS A 16 11.40 7.86 -28.16
N ILE A 17 12.32 8.84 -28.14
CA ILE A 17 13.35 8.95 -27.11
C ILE A 17 12.86 9.78 -25.90
N SER A 18 11.69 10.41 -25.99
CA SER A 18 11.17 11.34 -24.96
C SER A 18 10.42 10.67 -23.81
N CYS A 19 10.13 9.36 -23.85
CA CYS A 19 9.66 8.64 -22.68
C CYS A 19 10.84 8.15 -21.84
N ARG A 20 11.60 9.05 -21.23
CA ARG A 20 12.33 8.70 -20.01
C ARG A 20 11.25 8.48 -18.96
N TYR A 21 11.01 7.24 -18.63
CA TYR A 21 10.39 6.86 -17.36
C TYR A 21 11.30 7.44 -16.27
N GLU A 22 10.92 8.57 -15.71
CA GLU A 22 11.60 9.17 -14.58
C GLU A 22 11.41 8.17 -13.43
N GLN A 23 12.41 7.34 -13.23
CA GLN A 23 12.42 6.37 -12.14
C GLN A 23 12.38 7.20 -10.87
N GLN A 24 11.22 7.20 -10.21
CA GLN A 24 10.98 7.98 -9.01
C GLN A 24 12.02 7.55 -7.96
N SER A 25 13.03 8.39 -7.74
CA SER A 25 14.08 8.12 -6.77
C SER A 25 13.52 8.44 -5.39
N TYR A 26 13.33 7.42 -4.59
CA TYR A 26 12.94 7.61 -3.19
C TYR A 26 14.10 8.15 -2.36
N PRO A 27 13.84 8.95 -1.31
CA PRO A 27 14.88 9.33 -0.36
C PRO A 27 15.59 8.09 0.21
N PRO A 28 16.93 8.10 0.36
CA PRO A 28 17.69 6.91 0.79
C PRO A 28 17.20 6.30 2.11
N LEU A 29 16.73 7.12 3.05
CA LEU A 29 16.14 6.62 4.30
C LEU A 29 14.80 5.94 4.10
N MET A 30 14.01 6.35 3.09
CA MET A 30 12.77 5.67 2.74
C MET A 30 13.05 4.31 2.10
N GLU A 31 14.01 4.21 1.19
CA GLU A 31 14.46 2.93 0.62
C GLU A 31 14.96 1.99 1.72
N ARG A 32 15.74 2.54 2.67
CA ARG A 32 16.22 1.78 3.83
C ARG A 32 15.08 1.29 4.71
N ALA A 33 14.06 2.13 4.95
CA ALA A 33 12.86 1.72 5.70
C ALA A 33 12.13 0.55 5.01
N VAL A 34 11.97 0.59 3.68
CA VAL A 34 11.36 -0.50 2.90
C VAL A 34 12.14 -1.80 3.09
N GLN A 35 13.47 -1.78 2.99
CA GLN A 35 14.33 -2.95 3.18
C GLN A 35 14.22 -3.56 4.59
N LEU A 36 14.06 -2.73 5.61
CA LEU A 36 13.98 -3.13 7.01
C LEU A 36 12.58 -3.54 7.45
N MET A 37 11.55 -3.19 6.69
CA MET A 37 10.14 -3.27 7.08
C MET A 37 9.71 -4.63 7.60
N GLU A 38 10.18 -5.73 6.99
CA GLU A 38 9.76 -7.08 7.38
C GLU A 38 10.59 -7.66 8.53
N THR A 39 11.85 -7.28 8.67
CA THR A 39 12.77 -7.90 9.62
C THR A 39 13.07 -7.03 10.85
N HIS A 40 13.05 -5.70 10.69
CA HIS A 40 13.38 -4.73 11.73
C HIS A 40 12.44 -3.51 11.62
N PRO A 41 11.14 -3.69 11.89
CA PRO A 41 10.14 -2.63 11.71
C PRO A 41 10.37 -1.41 12.65
N ASP A 42 11.02 -1.60 13.78
CA ASP A 42 11.49 -0.53 14.67
C ASP A 42 12.50 0.40 13.99
N SER A 43 13.51 -0.20 13.36
CA SER A 43 14.51 0.53 12.58
C SER A 43 13.91 1.17 11.32
N ALA A 44 12.94 0.49 10.68
CA ALA A 44 12.19 1.08 9.57
C ALA A 44 11.42 2.33 10.02
N LEU A 45 10.72 2.26 11.14
CA LEU A 45 10.00 3.42 11.69
C LEU A 45 10.96 4.56 12.03
N ALA A 46 12.11 4.26 12.65
CA ALA A 46 13.13 5.29 12.97
C ALA A 46 13.66 6.00 11.72
N CYS A 47 13.85 5.28 10.60
CA CYS A 47 14.21 5.88 9.30
C CYS A 47 13.11 6.84 8.81
N LEU A 48 11.83 6.42 8.91
CA LEU A 48 10.69 7.24 8.50
C LEU A 48 10.52 8.47 9.38
N ASP A 49 10.65 8.32 10.70
CA ASP A 49 10.58 9.45 11.66
C ASP A 49 11.65 10.52 11.38
N SER A 50 12.85 10.09 10.97
CA SER A 50 13.92 11.00 10.56
C SER A 50 13.60 11.83 9.32
N LEU A 51 12.67 11.35 8.48
CA LEU A 51 12.20 12.06 7.28
C LEU A 51 11.04 13.01 7.55
N SER A 52 10.39 12.92 8.70
CA SER A 52 9.13 13.63 9.00
C SER A 52 9.19 15.15 8.80
N ILE A 53 10.35 15.75 9.03
CA ILE A 53 10.58 17.20 8.88
C ILE A 53 10.62 17.63 7.39
N SER A 54 11.03 16.74 6.51
CA SER A 54 11.25 17.04 5.09
C SER A 54 10.01 16.80 4.21
N THR A 55 8.95 16.20 4.76
CA THR A 55 7.82 15.71 3.96
C THR A 55 6.91 16.81 3.39
N THR A 56 6.97 18.03 3.91
CA THR A 56 6.10 19.14 3.51
C THR A 56 6.36 19.66 2.10
N GLU A 57 7.56 19.43 1.56
CA GLU A 57 7.99 19.88 0.23
C GLU A 57 7.91 18.76 -0.83
N TRP A 58 7.48 17.56 -0.43
CA TRP A 58 7.46 16.42 -1.32
C TRP A 58 6.27 16.44 -2.29
N PRO A 59 6.43 15.87 -3.50
CA PRO A 59 5.30 15.53 -4.34
C PRO A 59 4.29 14.67 -3.57
N GLU A 60 3.00 14.88 -3.84
CA GLU A 60 1.92 14.21 -3.10
C GLU A 60 2.05 12.69 -3.11
N GLU A 61 2.42 12.10 -4.25
CA GLU A 61 2.62 10.66 -4.39
C GLU A 61 3.69 10.13 -3.42
N LEU A 62 4.83 10.82 -3.35
CA LEU A 62 5.91 10.45 -2.42
C LEU A 62 5.47 10.58 -0.96
N HIS A 63 4.73 11.64 -0.65
CA HIS A 63 4.19 11.87 0.69
C HIS A 63 3.19 10.78 1.09
N ILE A 64 2.26 10.42 0.20
CA ILE A 64 1.27 9.37 0.46
C ILE A 64 1.95 8.01 0.65
N TYR A 65 2.96 7.69 -0.15
CA TYR A 65 3.73 6.45 0.03
C TYR A 65 4.47 6.43 1.37
N TYR A 66 5.10 7.53 1.77
CA TYR A 66 5.70 7.68 3.10
C TYR A 66 4.68 7.44 4.22
N LEU A 67 3.47 7.99 4.10
CA LEU A 67 2.39 7.79 5.07
C LEU A 67 1.96 6.32 5.13
N LEU A 68 1.82 5.64 4.00
CA LEU A 68 1.51 4.22 3.95
C LEU A 68 2.59 3.38 4.63
N LEU A 69 3.87 3.63 4.36
CA LEU A 69 4.99 2.96 5.02
C LEU A 69 4.99 3.20 6.53
N THR A 70 4.64 4.41 6.97
CA THR A 70 4.55 4.73 8.40
C THR A 70 3.42 3.96 9.08
N VAL A 71 2.25 3.85 8.45
CA VAL A 71 1.15 3.02 8.96
C VAL A 71 1.57 1.55 9.02
N LYS A 72 2.22 1.04 7.99
CA LYS A 72 2.75 -0.32 7.93
C LYS A 72 3.73 -0.61 9.07
N ALA A 73 4.70 0.25 9.31
CA ALA A 73 5.67 0.08 10.38
C ALA A 73 4.99 0.06 11.76
N LYS A 74 4.02 0.94 11.98
CA LYS A 74 3.25 0.99 13.24
C LYS A 74 2.43 -0.27 13.46
N ASP A 75 1.73 -0.78 12.43
CA ASP A 75 0.97 -2.04 12.53
C ASP A 75 1.88 -3.21 12.90
N LYS A 76 3.05 -3.32 12.27
CA LYS A 76 4.04 -4.37 12.59
C LYS A 76 4.61 -4.28 14.00
N LEU A 77 4.67 -3.10 14.58
CA LEU A 77 5.11 -2.85 15.95
C LEU A 77 3.95 -2.91 16.97
N TYR A 78 2.75 -3.25 16.53
CA TYR A 78 1.55 -3.25 17.37
C TYR A 78 1.31 -1.89 18.06
N ILE A 79 1.69 -0.79 17.40
CA ILE A 79 1.39 0.57 17.86
C ILE A 79 -0.04 0.90 17.43
N PRO A 80 -1.00 1.02 18.37
CA PRO A 80 -2.41 1.18 18.03
C PRO A 80 -2.67 2.48 17.27
N VAL A 81 -3.46 2.39 16.21
CA VAL A 81 -3.98 3.55 15.48
C VAL A 81 -5.40 3.83 15.98
N THR A 82 -5.66 5.06 16.40
CA THR A 82 -6.93 5.46 17.04
C THR A 82 -7.84 6.31 16.13
N SER A 83 -7.44 6.53 14.88
CA SER A 83 -8.21 7.31 13.89
C SER A 83 -8.01 6.76 12.49
N ASP A 84 -9.08 6.73 11.73
CA ASP A 84 -9.08 6.29 10.32
C ASP A 84 -8.82 7.43 9.32
N THR A 85 -8.63 8.67 9.79
CA THR A 85 -8.46 9.85 8.93
C THR A 85 -7.27 9.70 7.98
N LEU A 86 -6.12 9.25 8.51
CA LEU A 86 -4.90 9.09 7.72
C LEU A 86 -5.06 8.01 6.65
N ILE A 87 -5.56 6.84 7.04
CA ILE A 87 -5.69 5.72 6.11
C ILE A 87 -6.76 6.00 5.04
N ASN A 88 -7.81 6.75 5.36
CA ASN A 88 -8.81 7.17 4.38
C ASN A 88 -8.22 8.13 3.34
N ARG A 89 -7.32 9.05 3.72
CA ARG A 89 -6.58 9.91 2.78
C ARG A 89 -5.71 9.08 1.83
N ILE A 90 -4.99 8.09 2.35
CA ILE A 90 -4.14 7.20 1.56
C ILE A 90 -4.99 6.41 0.54
N ILE A 91 -6.12 5.86 0.99
CA ILE A 91 -7.05 5.13 0.12
C ILE A 91 -7.58 6.02 -0.99
N SER A 92 -8.09 7.21 -0.67
CA SER A 92 -8.62 8.12 -1.68
C SER A 92 -7.59 8.43 -2.78
N PHE A 93 -6.34 8.65 -2.40
CA PHE A 93 -5.27 8.89 -3.38
C PHE A 93 -5.04 7.70 -4.31
N TYR A 94 -4.94 6.48 -3.78
CA TYR A 94 -4.70 5.30 -4.60
C TYR A 94 -5.93 4.85 -5.40
N GLU A 95 -7.15 5.16 -4.95
CA GLU A 95 -8.38 5.01 -5.74
C GLU A 95 -8.35 5.92 -6.97
N ASP A 96 -8.01 7.19 -6.79
CA ASP A 96 -7.89 8.17 -7.89
C ASP A 96 -6.80 7.77 -8.90
N LYS A 97 -5.72 7.16 -8.44
CA LYS A 97 -4.61 6.65 -9.28
C LYS A 97 -4.90 5.30 -9.91
N GLN A 98 -5.92 4.58 -9.48
CA GLN A 98 -6.20 3.20 -9.87
C GLN A 98 -5.00 2.25 -9.62
N ASP A 99 -4.28 2.50 -8.51
CA ASP A 99 -3.11 1.72 -8.10
C ASP A 99 -3.55 0.57 -7.19
N ASP A 100 -4.01 -0.51 -7.78
CA ASP A 100 -4.53 -1.68 -7.07
C ASP A 100 -3.54 -2.28 -6.05
N PRO A 101 -2.22 -2.44 -6.29
CA PRO A 101 -1.29 -2.96 -5.30
C PRO A 101 -1.24 -2.15 -4.00
N HIS A 102 -1.06 -0.83 -4.09
CA HIS A 102 -1.04 0.04 -2.91
C HIS A 102 -2.43 0.21 -2.29
N LEU A 103 -3.48 0.19 -3.10
CA LEU A 103 -4.85 0.25 -2.63
C LEU A 103 -5.23 -0.99 -1.80
N MET A 104 -4.82 -2.18 -2.25
CA MET A 104 -4.98 -3.43 -1.49
C MET A 104 -4.29 -3.32 -0.13
N GLU A 105 -3.04 -2.85 -0.10
CA GLU A 105 -2.28 -2.66 1.13
C GLU A 105 -2.93 -1.62 2.05
N ALA A 106 -3.41 -0.52 1.51
CA ALA A 106 -4.11 0.52 2.27
C ALA A 106 -5.41 0.02 2.91
N TYR A 107 -6.22 -0.77 2.18
CA TYR A 107 -7.41 -1.40 2.75
C TYR A 107 -7.09 -2.45 3.82
N TYR A 108 -5.98 -3.20 3.68
CA TYR A 108 -5.50 -4.08 4.73
C TYR A 108 -5.21 -3.30 6.01
N TYR A 109 -4.48 -2.18 5.95
CA TYR A 109 -4.19 -1.35 7.13
C TYR A 109 -5.41 -0.60 7.66
N LYS A 110 -6.41 -0.31 6.82
CA LYS A 110 -7.71 0.18 7.28
C LYS A 110 -8.41 -0.87 8.15
N GLY A 111 -8.37 -2.13 7.73
CA GLY A 111 -8.86 -3.25 8.55
C GLY A 111 -8.14 -3.36 9.88
N SER A 112 -6.79 -3.28 9.88
CA SER A 112 -5.99 -3.24 11.11
C SER A 112 -6.35 -2.06 12.01
N THR A 113 -6.54 -0.88 11.44
CA THR A 113 -6.96 0.33 12.18
C THR A 113 -8.30 0.09 12.90
N TYR A 114 -9.31 -0.44 12.22
CA TYR A 114 -10.60 -0.72 12.84
C TYR A 114 -10.54 -1.86 13.86
N ARG A 115 -9.70 -2.88 13.62
CA ARG A 115 -9.42 -3.92 14.63
C ARG A 115 -8.87 -3.30 15.92
N ASP A 116 -7.92 -2.38 15.82
CA ASP A 116 -7.32 -1.69 16.96
C ASP A 116 -8.32 -0.78 17.68
N MET A 117 -9.22 -0.16 16.93
CA MET A 117 -10.35 0.61 17.44
C MET A 117 -11.48 -0.26 18.03
N LYS A 118 -11.35 -1.59 18.00
CA LYS A 118 -12.35 -2.56 18.45
C LYS A 118 -13.65 -2.52 17.65
N ASP A 119 -13.60 -2.05 16.43
CA ASP A 119 -14.73 -2.01 15.49
C ASP A 119 -14.64 -3.20 14.52
N ALA A 120 -15.03 -4.36 15.00
CA ALA A 120 -14.95 -5.60 14.23
C ALA A 120 -15.78 -5.56 12.92
N PRO A 121 -17.01 -5.01 12.88
CA PRO A 121 -17.74 -4.92 11.61
C PRO A 121 -17.02 -4.12 10.53
N ARG A 122 -16.48 -2.93 10.86
CA ARG A 122 -15.71 -2.13 9.89
C ARG A 122 -14.37 -2.75 9.55
N ALA A 123 -13.74 -3.48 10.48
CA ALA A 123 -12.51 -4.22 10.20
C ALA A 123 -12.75 -5.31 9.17
N VAL A 124 -13.82 -6.11 9.33
CA VAL A 124 -14.20 -7.17 8.37
C VAL A 124 -14.47 -6.56 6.99
N ASP A 125 -15.27 -5.49 6.90
CA ASP A 125 -15.57 -4.83 5.63
C ASP A 125 -14.27 -4.37 4.92
N ALA A 126 -13.36 -3.74 5.63
CA ALA A 126 -12.09 -3.27 5.07
C ALA A 126 -11.19 -4.44 4.59
N PHE A 127 -11.09 -5.54 5.35
CA PHE A 127 -10.35 -6.72 4.90
C PHE A 127 -10.99 -7.41 3.71
N LEU A 128 -12.32 -7.49 3.64
CA LEU A 128 -13.03 -8.02 2.47
C LEU A 128 -12.78 -7.15 1.23
N ARG A 129 -12.74 -5.84 1.40
CA ARG A 129 -12.38 -4.91 0.32
C ARG A 129 -10.95 -5.15 -0.16
N ALA A 130 -9.99 -5.33 0.76
CA ALA A 130 -8.61 -5.69 0.41
C ALA A 130 -8.55 -7.03 -0.35
N ALA A 131 -9.29 -8.05 0.08
CA ALA A 131 -9.37 -9.35 -0.58
C ALA A 131 -9.93 -9.24 -2.00
N GLU A 132 -10.97 -8.42 -2.22
CA GLU A 132 -11.55 -8.20 -3.55
C GLU A 132 -10.54 -7.56 -4.51
N ILE A 133 -9.80 -6.54 -4.05
CA ILE A 133 -8.73 -5.92 -4.84
C ILE A 133 -7.62 -6.95 -5.08
N GLY A 134 -7.29 -7.76 -4.09
CA GLY A 134 -6.28 -8.81 -4.16
C GLY A 134 -6.48 -9.83 -5.28
N LYS A 135 -7.73 -10.04 -5.73
CA LYS A 135 -8.01 -10.91 -6.88
C LYS A 135 -7.38 -10.40 -8.20
N ARG A 136 -7.05 -9.11 -8.26
CA ARG A 136 -6.40 -8.47 -9.41
C ARG A 136 -4.90 -8.26 -9.21
N CYS A 137 -4.40 -8.55 -8.00
CA CYS A 137 -3.00 -8.35 -7.60
C CYS A 137 -2.29 -9.69 -7.41
N SER A 138 -1.06 -9.81 -7.90
CA SER A 138 -0.21 -10.98 -7.66
C SER A 138 0.58 -10.81 -6.35
N ASN A 139 -0.12 -10.81 -5.19
CA ASN A 139 0.50 -10.67 -3.87
C ASN A 139 -0.07 -11.71 -2.89
N ASP A 140 0.38 -12.96 -3.06
CA ASP A 140 -0.10 -14.08 -2.28
C ASP A 140 0.18 -13.92 -0.77
N THR A 141 1.32 -13.31 -0.42
CA THR A 141 1.68 -13.06 0.99
C THR A 141 0.69 -12.11 1.67
N LEU A 142 0.29 -11.02 0.99
CA LEU A 142 -0.69 -10.10 1.55
C LEU A 142 -2.09 -10.71 1.55
N ASN A 143 -2.45 -11.47 0.51
CA ASN A 143 -3.71 -12.23 0.48
C ASN A 143 -3.80 -13.19 1.68
N GLY A 144 -2.78 -13.98 1.95
CA GLY A 144 -2.75 -14.86 3.11
C GLY A 144 -2.92 -14.10 4.42
N ARG A 145 -2.27 -12.94 4.59
CA ARG A 145 -2.46 -12.09 5.77
C ARG A 145 -3.89 -11.57 5.91
N ILE A 146 -4.52 -11.14 4.81
CA ILE A 146 -5.90 -10.64 4.81
C ILE A 146 -6.85 -11.73 5.30
N TYR A 147 -6.78 -12.93 4.71
CA TYR A 147 -7.66 -14.04 5.10
C TYR A 147 -7.37 -14.53 6.52
N GLY A 148 -6.12 -14.50 6.97
CA GLY A 148 -5.75 -14.79 8.36
C GLY A 148 -6.39 -13.81 9.36
N GLN A 149 -6.46 -12.50 9.03
CA GLN A 149 -7.16 -11.51 9.86
C GLN A 149 -8.68 -11.74 9.87
N LEU A 150 -9.28 -12.04 8.71
CA LEU A 150 -10.71 -12.38 8.61
C LEU A 150 -11.04 -13.61 9.44
N ALA A 151 -10.26 -14.68 9.32
CA ALA A 151 -10.44 -15.90 10.11
C ALA A 151 -10.41 -15.62 11.62
N SER A 152 -9.44 -14.80 12.06
CA SER A 152 -9.31 -14.42 13.47
C SER A 152 -10.51 -13.60 13.96
N LEU A 153 -10.99 -12.64 13.16
CA LEU A 153 -12.15 -11.82 13.51
C LEU A 153 -13.43 -12.64 13.57
N PHE A 154 -13.65 -13.55 12.63
CA PHE A 154 -14.80 -14.44 12.61
C PHE A 154 -14.78 -15.42 13.80
N ALA A 155 -13.63 -16.02 14.09
CA ALA A 155 -13.48 -16.90 15.27
C ALA A 155 -13.80 -16.15 16.58
N PHE A 156 -13.32 -14.92 16.73
CA PHE A 156 -13.61 -14.09 17.89
C PHE A 156 -15.10 -13.78 18.03
N GLN A 157 -15.82 -13.63 16.92
CA GLN A 157 -17.28 -13.43 16.89
C GLN A 157 -18.08 -14.75 16.97
N ARG A 158 -17.39 -15.90 17.12
CA ARG A 158 -17.98 -17.25 17.12
C ARG A 158 -18.65 -17.64 15.79
N LEU A 159 -18.28 -17.02 14.71
CA LEU A 159 -18.67 -17.33 13.33
C LEU A 159 -17.72 -18.41 12.79
N TYR A 160 -17.84 -19.64 13.31
CA TYR A 160 -16.85 -20.68 13.08
C TYR A 160 -16.82 -21.21 11.65
N HIS A 161 -17.96 -21.17 10.94
CA HIS A 161 -18.02 -21.58 9.54
C HIS A 161 -17.24 -20.58 8.65
N GLU A 162 -17.52 -19.30 8.79
CA GLU A 162 -16.84 -18.22 8.07
C GLU A 162 -15.34 -18.17 8.41
N SER A 163 -14.99 -18.46 9.66
CA SER A 163 -13.60 -18.57 10.10
C SER A 163 -12.87 -19.73 9.40
N MET A 164 -13.51 -20.89 9.27
CA MET A 164 -12.94 -22.02 8.55
C MET A 164 -12.75 -21.74 7.06
N GLU A 165 -13.76 -21.15 6.41
CA GLU A 165 -13.66 -20.74 5.00
C GLU A 165 -12.51 -19.74 4.77
N ALA A 166 -12.38 -18.72 5.62
CA ALA A 166 -11.28 -17.76 5.54
C ALA A 166 -9.92 -18.42 5.77
N THR A 167 -9.82 -19.40 6.68
CA THR A 167 -8.57 -20.14 6.92
C THR A 167 -8.13 -20.96 5.70
N GLN A 168 -9.06 -21.46 4.90
CA GLN A 168 -8.74 -22.20 3.68
C GLN A 168 -8.20 -21.31 2.55
N GLN A 169 -8.45 -20.00 2.62
CA GLN A 169 -7.97 -19.00 1.66
C GLN A 169 -6.65 -18.34 2.09
N ALA A 170 -6.23 -18.49 3.35
CA ALA A 170 -5.00 -17.94 3.88
C ALA A 170 -3.76 -18.76 3.47
#